data_23d1b20ab7064a37e14b7f78abad95ea
#
_entry.id   23d1b20ab7064a37e14b7f78abad95ea
#
_cell.length_a   1.000
_cell.length_b   1.000
_cell.length_c   1.000
_cell.angle_alpha   90.00
_cell.angle_beta   90.00
_cell.angle_gamma   90.00
#
_symmetry.space_group_name_H-M   'P 1'
#
loop_
_entity.id
_entity.type
_entity.pdbx_description
1 polymer ?
#
loop_
_entity_poly.entity_id
_entity_poly.type
_entity_poly.pdbx_seq_one_letter_code
_entity_poly.pdbx_strand_id
1 'polypeptide(L)'
;MTQSGISKRFAGNVALVTGASSGIGRATALAFAREGASVVIASRGHERGAAVLSELNALGGEAEFVPTDVSRAREVEALVARVLRRFGRLDVAVNNAGAIEVGVFRPLVEFDETEFDQHIAVNLKSVWLCMKYEITQMMASGGGAIVNTSSVTGLGGAPQSAFYSAAKAAVVGLTKSAALEYASRNIRVNALVPGAFATPMLETVFSRISPEDPATAEASYQRRIPVGRIGQPEEAADAVLWLCSDQATYVTGHSLIVDGGLTAAFR
;
A
#
# COMPACT_ATOMS: atom_id res chain seq x y z
N MET A 1 10.84 -26.51 -31.15
CA MET A 1 10.70 -25.06 -30.93
C MET A 1 10.54 -24.85 -29.44
N THR A 2 11.63 -24.51 -28.77
CA THR A 2 11.67 -24.23 -27.33
C THR A 2 10.94 -22.90 -27.12
N GLN A 3 9.81 -22.93 -26.39
CA GLN A 3 9.22 -21.71 -25.85
C GLN A 3 10.30 -21.01 -25.02
N SER A 4 10.81 -19.89 -25.52
CA SER A 4 11.59 -18.95 -24.71
C SER A 4 10.66 -18.46 -23.62
N GLY A 5 10.79 -19.02 -22.41
CA GLY A 5 10.05 -18.55 -21.26
C GLY A 5 10.34 -17.09 -21.07
N ILE A 6 9.31 -16.23 -21.19
CA ILE A 6 9.42 -14.82 -20.83
C ILE A 6 9.86 -14.79 -19.37
N SER A 7 11.06 -14.24 -19.12
CA SER A 7 11.57 -14.10 -17.76
C SER A 7 10.57 -13.26 -16.96
N LYS A 8 10.11 -13.78 -15.82
CA LYS A 8 9.20 -13.06 -14.93
C LYS A 8 9.92 -11.83 -14.38
N ARG A 9 9.26 -10.68 -14.35
CA ARG A 9 9.85 -9.35 -14.03
C ARG A 9 10.53 -9.30 -12.66
N PHE A 10 10.05 -10.08 -11.69
CA PHE A 10 10.55 -10.08 -10.31
C PHE A 10 11.17 -11.41 -9.91
N ALA A 11 11.60 -12.22 -10.89
CA ALA A 11 12.28 -13.48 -10.60
C ALA A 11 13.55 -13.23 -9.77
N GLY A 12 13.65 -13.90 -8.61
CA GLY A 12 14.77 -13.74 -7.67
C GLY A 12 14.70 -12.52 -6.76
N ASN A 13 13.67 -11.68 -6.87
CA ASN A 13 13.42 -10.59 -5.94
C ASN A 13 12.60 -11.06 -4.73
N VAL A 14 12.79 -10.37 -3.61
CA VAL A 14 11.99 -10.51 -2.38
C VAL A 14 11.14 -9.28 -2.18
N ALA A 15 9.83 -9.46 -2.13
CA ALA A 15 8.84 -8.39 -1.93
C ALA A 15 8.17 -8.51 -0.55
N LEU A 16 8.17 -7.42 0.21
CA LEU A 16 7.40 -7.27 1.46
C LEU A 16 6.18 -6.40 1.20
N VAL A 17 4.97 -6.90 1.55
CA VAL A 17 3.73 -6.13 1.41
C VAL A 17 3.00 -6.07 2.75
N THR A 18 2.83 -4.86 3.29
CA THR A 18 2.04 -4.64 4.50
C THR A 18 0.57 -4.38 4.19
N GLY A 19 -0.33 -4.74 5.12
CA GLY A 19 -1.78 -4.64 4.87
C GLY A 19 -2.28 -5.58 3.78
N ALA A 20 -1.59 -6.70 3.58
CA ALA A 20 -1.81 -7.61 2.46
C ALA A 20 -2.92 -8.66 2.68
N SER A 21 -3.70 -8.58 3.76
CA SER A 21 -4.80 -9.52 4.03
C SER A 21 -6.08 -9.25 3.23
N SER A 22 -6.14 -8.15 2.46
CA SER A 22 -7.30 -7.80 1.63
C SER A 22 -6.96 -6.68 0.63
N GLY A 23 -7.90 -6.36 -0.27
CA GLY A 23 -7.89 -5.20 -1.14
C GLY A 23 -6.61 -5.05 -1.97
N ILE A 24 -6.12 -3.83 -2.10
CA ILE A 24 -4.93 -3.49 -2.92
C ILE A 24 -3.69 -4.27 -2.44
N GLY A 25 -3.48 -4.40 -1.12
CA GLY A 25 -2.33 -5.14 -0.60
C GLY A 25 -2.32 -6.61 -0.99
N ARG A 26 -3.49 -7.29 -0.90
CA ARG A 26 -3.63 -8.69 -1.35
C ARG A 26 -3.39 -8.81 -2.86
N ALA A 27 -4.01 -7.96 -3.66
CA ALA A 27 -3.83 -7.96 -5.12
C ALA A 27 -2.36 -7.73 -5.50
N THR A 28 -1.69 -6.80 -4.83
CA THR A 28 -0.25 -6.51 -5.02
C THR A 28 0.62 -7.72 -4.69
N ALA A 29 0.38 -8.38 -3.56
CA ALA A 29 1.13 -9.58 -3.16
C ALA A 29 1.00 -10.71 -4.18
N LEU A 30 -0.24 -10.98 -4.63
CA LEU A 30 -0.51 -11.98 -5.67
C LEU A 30 0.13 -11.62 -7.01
N ALA A 31 0.13 -10.34 -7.39
CA ALA A 31 0.76 -9.87 -8.61
C ALA A 31 2.28 -10.06 -8.58
N PHE A 32 2.97 -9.74 -7.48
CA PHE A 32 4.40 -10.03 -7.31
C PHE A 32 4.71 -11.52 -7.41
N ALA A 33 3.91 -12.39 -6.78
CA ALA A 33 4.11 -13.84 -6.85
C ALA A 33 3.95 -14.38 -8.28
N ARG A 34 2.95 -13.90 -9.03
CA ARG A 34 2.76 -14.26 -10.45
C ARG A 34 3.97 -13.86 -11.31
N GLU A 35 4.60 -12.74 -10.98
CA GLU A 35 5.80 -12.22 -11.64
C GLU A 35 7.12 -12.80 -11.08
N GLY A 36 7.04 -13.80 -10.21
CA GLY A 36 8.19 -14.61 -9.77
C GLY A 36 8.92 -14.13 -8.54
N ALA A 37 8.42 -13.14 -7.82
CA ALA A 37 8.99 -12.74 -6.54
C ALA A 37 8.72 -13.78 -5.45
N SER A 38 9.65 -13.90 -4.50
CA SER A 38 9.34 -14.42 -3.16
C SER A 38 8.62 -13.35 -2.37
N VAL A 39 7.47 -13.69 -1.74
CA VAL A 39 6.58 -12.69 -1.16
C VAL A 39 6.41 -12.87 0.34
N VAL A 40 6.68 -11.83 1.12
CA VAL A 40 6.29 -11.76 2.53
C VAL A 40 5.10 -10.83 2.67
N ILE A 41 4.04 -11.32 3.28
CA ILE A 41 2.86 -10.53 3.58
C ILE A 41 2.75 -10.29 5.09
N ALA A 42 2.35 -9.07 5.46
CA ALA A 42 2.18 -8.67 6.84
C ALA A 42 0.80 -8.04 7.09
N SER A 43 0.12 -8.48 8.13
CA SER A 43 -1.14 -7.89 8.60
C SER A 43 -1.44 -8.36 10.04
N ARG A 44 -2.39 -7.71 10.73
CA ARG A 44 -2.79 -8.08 12.09
C ARG A 44 -3.65 -9.36 12.15
N GLY A 45 -4.49 -9.57 11.14
CA GLY A 45 -5.48 -10.64 11.15
C GLY A 45 -4.91 -11.99 10.72
N HIS A 46 -4.79 -12.94 11.64
CA HIS A 46 -4.22 -14.26 11.38
C HIS A 46 -4.98 -15.04 10.32
N GLU A 47 -6.28 -15.15 10.44
CA GLU A 47 -7.12 -15.96 9.55
C GLU A 47 -7.07 -15.46 8.10
N ARG A 48 -7.27 -14.15 7.90
CA ARG A 48 -7.21 -13.55 6.56
C ARG A 48 -5.80 -13.59 5.98
N GLY A 49 -4.77 -13.41 6.80
CA GLY A 49 -3.37 -13.54 6.37
C GLY A 49 -3.02 -14.95 5.93
N ALA A 50 -3.48 -15.96 6.67
CA ALA A 50 -3.30 -17.37 6.32
C ALA A 50 -4.05 -17.76 5.03
N ALA A 51 -5.24 -17.20 4.79
CA ALA A 51 -5.97 -17.42 3.53
C ALA A 51 -5.19 -16.87 2.33
N VAL A 52 -4.65 -15.65 2.42
CA VAL A 52 -3.82 -15.07 1.34
C VAL A 52 -2.52 -15.84 1.16
N LEU A 53 -1.90 -16.32 2.22
CA LEU A 53 -0.72 -17.20 2.13
C LEU A 53 -1.03 -18.47 1.35
N SER A 54 -2.20 -19.09 1.57
CA SER A 54 -2.65 -20.27 0.81
C SER A 54 -2.78 -19.95 -0.68
N GLU A 55 -3.34 -18.77 -1.04
CA GLU A 55 -3.43 -18.33 -2.43
C GLU A 55 -2.03 -18.13 -3.07
N LEU A 56 -1.11 -17.52 -2.33
CA LEU A 56 0.27 -17.32 -2.79
C LEU A 56 0.98 -18.66 -3.03
N ASN A 57 0.83 -19.61 -2.13
CA ASN A 57 1.42 -20.94 -2.27
C ASN A 57 0.84 -21.70 -3.48
N ALA A 58 -0.45 -21.50 -3.80
CA ALA A 58 -1.08 -22.09 -4.98
C ALA A 58 -0.49 -21.57 -6.30
N LEU A 59 0.18 -20.42 -6.31
CA LEU A 59 0.91 -19.88 -7.46
C LEU A 59 2.30 -20.53 -7.65
N GLY A 60 2.74 -21.39 -6.72
CA GLY A 60 4.00 -22.16 -6.81
C GLY A 60 5.25 -21.35 -6.46
N GLY A 61 5.13 -20.11 -5.95
CA GLY A 61 6.23 -19.30 -5.46
C GLY A 61 6.51 -19.50 -3.98
N GLU A 62 7.63 -18.97 -3.50
CA GLU A 62 7.92 -18.91 -2.06
C GLU A 62 7.17 -17.74 -1.41
N ALA A 63 6.42 -18.02 -0.36
CA ALA A 63 5.71 -16.99 0.38
C ALA A 63 5.76 -17.23 1.89
N GLU A 64 5.57 -16.15 2.67
CA GLU A 64 5.42 -16.20 4.12
C GLU A 64 4.41 -15.16 4.61
N PHE A 65 3.63 -15.52 5.61
CA PHE A 65 2.78 -14.58 6.35
C PHE A 65 3.37 -14.32 7.73
N VAL A 66 3.55 -13.05 8.07
CA VAL A 66 4.03 -12.60 9.39
C VAL A 66 2.96 -11.73 10.03
N PRO A 67 2.30 -12.20 11.10
CA PRO A 67 1.38 -11.37 11.87
C PRO A 67 2.12 -10.15 12.42
N THR A 68 1.64 -8.93 12.09
CA THR A 68 2.36 -7.69 12.44
C THR A 68 1.40 -6.54 12.63
N ASP A 69 1.52 -5.83 13.74
CA ASP A 69 0.98 -4.48 13.93
C ASP A 69 2.04 -3.45 13.54
N VAL A 70 1.87 -2.87 12.35
CA VAL A 70 2.84 -1.90 11.79
C VAL A 70 2.92 -0.57 12.57
N SER A 71 2.00 -0.30 13.49
CA SER A 71 2.07 0.86 14.40
C SER A 71 3.12 0.69 15.51
N ARG A 72 3.66 -0.54 15.69
CA ARG A 72 4.58 -0.93 16.75
C ARG A 72 5.99 -1.15 16.20
N ALA A 73 6.94 -0.31 16.61
CA ALA A 73 8.31 -0.33 16.11
C ALA A 73 8.99 -1.72 16.23
N ARG A 74 8.81 -2.39 17.39
CA ARG A 74 9.41 -3.72 17.64
C ARG A 74 8.86 -4.80 16.70
N GLU A 75 7.58 -4.72 16.35
CA GLU A 75 6.96 -5.68 15.43
C GLU A 75 7.43 -5.46 13.99
N VAL A 76 7.57 -4.20 13.57
CA VAL A 76 8.12 -3.87 12.24
C VAL A 76 9.60 -4.28 12.12
N GLU A 77 10.40 -4.02 13.15
CA GLU A 77 11.79 -4.48 13.20
C GLU A 77 11.90 -6.01 13.09
N ALA A 78 11.07 -6.73 13.86
CA ALA A 78 11.01 -8.19 13.83
C ALA A 78 10.55 -8.72 12.47
N LEU A 79 9.59 -8.05 11.81
CA LEU A 79 9.11 -8.37 10.47
C LEU A 79 10.26 -8.29 9.45
N VAL A 80 10.96 -7.17 9.37
CA VAL A 80 12.06 -6.99 8.42
C VAL A 80 13.20 -7.97 8.71
N ALA A 81 13.54 -8.18 9.99
CA ALA A 81 14.51 -9.19 10.38
C ALA A 81 14.06 -10.62 9.98
N ARG A 82 12.76 -10.91 9.98
CA ARG A 82 12.21 -12.19 9.52
C ARG A 82 12.38 -12.37 8.02
N VAL A 83 12.12 -11.33 7.22
CA VAL A 83 12.37 -11.33 5.77
C VAL A 83 13.82 -11.70 5.48
N LEU A 84 14.76 -11.06 6.15
CA LEU A 84 16.19 -11.30 5.94
C LEU A 84 16.63 -12.72 6.37
N ARG A 85 16.15 -13.19 7.52
CA ARG A 85 16.46 -14.58 7.95
C ARG A 85 15.94 -15.62 6.97
N ARG A 86 14.79 -15.37 6.34
CA ARG A 86 14.15 -16.33 5.44
C ARG A 86 14.71 -16.28 4.03
N PHE A 87 15.00 -15.09 3.50
CA PHE A 87 15.30 -14.86 2.09
C PHE A 87 16.67 -14.21 1.86
N GLY A 88 17.35 -13.71 2.88
CA GLY A 88 18.67 -13.10 2.80
C GLY A 88 18.70 -11.68 2.22
N ARG A 89 17.59 -11.17 1.69
CA ARG A 89 17.50 -9.86 1.02
C ARG A 89 16.10 -9.26 1.10
N LEU A 90 16.00 -7.97 0.80
CA LEU A 90 14.74 -7.25 0.58
C LEU A 90 14.93 -6.30 -0.62
N ASP A 91 14.21 -6.54 -1.71
CA ASP A 91 14.33 -5.76 -2.96
C ASP A 91 13.20 -4.77 -3.13
N VAL A 92 12.02 -5.17 -2.71
CA VAL A 92 10.78 -4.39 -2.88
C VAL A 92 10.02 -4.34 -1.57
N ALA A 93 9.55 -3.14 -1.20
CA ALA A 93 8.65 -2.96 -0.07
C ALA A 93 7.41 -2.15 -0.48
N VAL A 94 6.24 -2.61 -0.06
CA VAL A 94 4.97 -1.91 -0.30
C VAL A 94 4.29 -1.64 1.03
N ASN A 95 4.36 -0.38 1.46
CA ASN A 95 3.76 0.11 2.69
C ASN A 95 2.29 0.49 2.44
N ASN A 96 1.43 -0.54 2.40
CA ASN A 96 0.02 -0.38 2.06
C ASN A 96 -0.90 -0.44 3.30
N ALA A 97 -0.43 -0.90 4.45
CA ALA A 97 -1.25 -0.95 5.66
C ALA A 97 -1.85 0.43 6.00
N GLY A 98 -3.13 0.44 6.29
CA GLY A 98 -3.89 1.64 6.68
C GLY A 98 -5.26 1.27 7.23
N ALA A 99 -5.90 2.22 7.88
CA ALA A 99 -7.20 2.03 8.52
C ALA A 99 -8.04 3.30 8.45
N ILE A 100 -9.35 3.11 8.42
CA ILE A 100 -10.36 4.18 8.45
C ILE A 100 -11.39 4.00 9.57
N GLU A 101 -11.20 3.04 10.47
CA GLU A 101 -12.14 2.77 11.55
C GLU A 101 -12.22 3.92 12.57
N VAL A 102 -11.15 4.69 12.70
CA VAL A 102 -11.03 5.85 13.59
C VAL A 102 -10.64 7.08 12.76
N GLY A 103 -11.06 8.26 13.17
CA GLY A 103 -10.62 9.54 12.58
C GLY A 103 -11.33 9.93 11.27
N VAL A 104 -12.48 9.32 10.95
CA VAL A 104 -13.34 9.65 9.79
C VAL A 104 -14.83 9.61 10.15
N PHE A 105 -15.65 10.16 9.27
CA PHE A 105 -17.12 10.20 9.33
C PHE A 105 -17.70 11.09 10.43
N ARG A 106 -16.90 12.01 11.00
CA ARG A 106 -17.37 13.03 11.94
C ARG A 106 -16.73 14.40 11.67
N PRO A 107 -17.35 15.50 12.07
CA PRO A 107 -16.72 16.83 12.06
C PRO A 107 -15.40 16.84 12.84
N LEU A 108 -14.45 17.65 12.37
CA LEU A 108 -13.09 17.73 12.96
C LEU A 108 -13.09 17.97 14.48
N VAL A 109 -14.00 18.80 14.96
CA VAL A 109 -14.08 19.22 16.37
C VAL A 109 -14.62 18.15 17.31
N GLU A 110 -15.14 17.05 16.79
CA GLU A 110 -15.75 15.96 17.57
C GLU A 110 -14.78 14.81 17.89
N PHE A 111 -13.54 14.89 17.39
CA PHE A 111 -12.52 13.89 17.66
C PHE A 111 -11.73 14.25 18.91
N ASP A 112 -11.34 13.24 19.69
CA ASP A 112 -10.42 13.39 20.80
C ASP A 112 -8.96 13.14 20.42
N GLU A 113 -8.04 13.47 21.35
CA GLU A 113 -6.60 13.31 21.14
C GLU A 113 -6.18 11.84 20.95
N THR A 114 -6.85 10.92 21.65
CA THR A 114 -6.55 9.47 21.56
C THR A 114 -6.88 8.94 20.16
N GLU A 115 -8.00 9.38 19.58
CA GLU A 115 -8.39 9.01 18.23
C GLU A 115 -7.41 9.58 17.19
N PHE A 116 -6.94 10.81 17.39
CA PHE A 116 -5.88 11.41 16.56
C PHE A 116 -4.61 10.56 16.61
N ASP A 117 -4.12 10.25 17.80
CA ASP A 117 -2.88 9.47 18.00
C ASP A 117 -2.99 8.08 17.38
N GLN A 118 -4.10 7.38 17.56
CA GLN A 118 -4.36 6.07 16.98
C GLN A 118 -4.36 6.15 15.45
N HIS A 119 -5.00 7.16 14.89
CA HIS A 119 -5.08 7.35 13.44
C HIS A 119 -3.70 7.62 12.83
N ILE A 120 -2.94 8.54 13.44
CA ILE A 120 -1.57 8.86 13.00
C ILE A 120 -0.64 7.64 13.17
N ALA A 121 -0.80 6.88 14.24
CA ALA A 121 0.02 5.69 14.46
C ALA A 121 -0.11 4.66 13.33
N VAL A 122 -1.33 4.44 12.83
CA VAL A 122 -1.58 3.43 11.79
C VAL A 122 -1.35 3.98 10.37
N ASN A 123 -1.73 5.23 10.06
CA ASN A 123 -1.73 5.74 8.68
C ASN A 123 -0.49 6.56 8.30
N LEU A 124 0.32 7.00 9.26
CA LEU A 124 1.53 7.78 9.01
C LEU A 124 2.76 7.18 9.68
N LYS A 125 2.75 7.03 11.02
CA LYS A 125 3.90 6.52 11.77
C LYS A 125 4.32 5.14 11.30
N SER A 126 3.37 4.28 10.96
CA SER A 126 3.63 2.94 10.42
C SER A 126 4.47 2.99 9.13
N VAL A 127 4.15 3.91 8.21
CA VAL A 127 4.91 4.07 6.96
C VAL A 127 6.35 4.49 7.24
N TRP A 128 6.55 5.43 8.17
CA TRP A 128 7.89 5.82 8.59
C TRP A 128 8.65 4.65 9.24
N LEU A 129 8.00 3.89 10.15
CA LEU A 129 8.61 2.74 10.80
C LEU A 129 9.04 1.67 9.78
N CYS A 130 8.16 1.33 8.82
CA CYS A 130 8.47 0.40 7.75
C CYS A 130 9.69 0.89 6.95
N MET A 131 9.65 2.10 6.41
CA MET A 131 10.78 2.66 5.64
C MET A 131 12.08 2.70 6.44
N LYS A 132 12.03 3.01 7.74
CA LYS A 132 13.23 3.04 8.60
C LYS A 132 13.99 1.71 8.56
N TYR A 133 13.31 0.59 8.71
CA TYR A 133 13.94 -0.73 8.74
C TYR A 133 14.19 -1.27 7.33
N GLU A 134 13.30 -1.02 6.37
CA GLU A 134 13.45 -1.42 4.97
C GLU A 134 14.66 -0.76 4.31
N ILE A 135 14.77 0.57 4.40
CA ILE A 135 15.88 1.35 3.84
C ILE A 135 17.22 0.89 4.43
N THR A 136 17.27 0.65 5.75
CA THR A 136 18.49 0.14 6.41
C THR A 136 18.96 -1.15 5.75
N GLN A 137 18.06 -2.05 5.41
CA GLN A 137 18.43 -3.31 4.76
C GLN A 137 18.74 -3.14 3.27
N MET A 138 17.96 -2.32 2.56
CA MET A 138 18.21 -2.03 1.15
C MET A 138 19.58 -1.35 0.94
N MET A 139 20.01 -0.47 1.84
CA MET A 139 21.37 0.10 1.81
C MET A 139 22.46 -0.98 1.94
N ALA A 140 22.22 -2.01 2.75
CA ALA A 140 23.20 -3.10 2.93
C ALA A 140 23.22 -4.08 1.74
N SER A 141 22.11 -4.21 1.00
CA SER A 141 21.98 -5.12 -0.15
C SER A 141 22.14 -4.44 -1.52
N GLY A 142 22.47 -3.15 -1.57
CA GLY A 142 22.83 -2.45 -2.82
C GLY A 142 21.68 -1.72 -3.50
N GLY A 143 20.53 -1.57 -2.88
CA GLY A 143 19.40 -0.80 -3.39
C GLY A 143 18.06 -1.49 -3.23
N GLY A 144 17.02 -0.87 -3.77
CA GLY A 144 15.65 -1.39 -3.73
C GLY A 144 14.59 -0.40 -4.20
N ALA A 145 13.34 -0.81 -4.14
CA ALA A 145 12.20 0.04 -4.48
C ALA A 145 11.12 -0.01 -3.38
N ILE A 146 10.68 1.16 -2.95
CA ILE A 146 9.62 1.30 -1.94
C ILE A 146 8.42 2.04 -2.55
N VAL A 147 7.23 1.52 -2.33
CA VAL A 147 5.98 2.19 -2.66
C VAL A 147 5.15 2.38 -1.40
N ASN A 148 4.85 3.63 -1.06
CA ASN A 148 4.00 4.00 0.06
C ASN A 148 2.58 4.29 -0.44
N THR A 149 1.55 3.72 0.18
CA THR A 149 0.16 3.97 -0.21
C THR A 149 -0.39 5.21 0.49
N SER A 150 -0.56 6.28 -0.28
CA SER A 150 -1.29 7.50 0.10
C SER A 150 -2.78 7.37 -0.24
N SER A 151 -3.43 8.42 -0.69
CA SER A 151 -4.82 8.49 -1.17
C SER A 151 -5.04 9.78 -1.94
N VAL A 152 -6.04 9.83 -2.81
CA VAL A 152 -6.49 11.10 -3.42
C VAL A 152 -6.90 12.14 -2.37
N THR A 153 -7.36 11.70 -1.18
CA THR A 153 -7.64 12.62 -0.06
C THR A 153 -6.38 13.26 0.52
N GLY A 154 -5.20 12.68 0.28
CA GLY A 154 -3.91 13.27 0.63
C GLY A 154 -3.44 14.36 -0.34
N LEU A 155 -4.07 14.51 -1.50
CA LEU A 155 -3.80 15.60 -2.46
C LEU A 155 -4.76 16.78 -2.27
N GLY A 156 -5.87 16.55 -1.59
CA GLY A 156 -6.89 17.55 -1.27
C GLY A 156 -7.55 17.23 0.07
N GLY A 157 -8.58 17.98 0.44
CA GLY A 157 -9.37 17.69 1.63
C GLY A 157 -10.58 16.81 1.33
N ALA A 158 -11.03 16.06 2.33
CA ALA A 158 -12.33 15.41 2.32
C ALA A 158 -13.08 15.76 3.60
N PRO A 159 -14.33 16.26 3.51
CA PRO A 159 -15.15 16.51 4.69
C PRO A 159 -15.24 15.27 5.58
N GLN A 160 -15.26 15.46 6.89
CA GLN A 160 -15.36 14.39 7.89
C GLN A 160 -14.21 13.36 7.86
N SER A 161 -13.09 13.68 7.20
CA SER A 161 -11.91 12.80 7.07
C SER A 161 -10.60 13.55 7.29
N ALA A 162 -10.60 14.55 8.19
CA ALA A 162 -9.48 15.47 8.37
C ALA A 162 -8.17 14.73 8.74
N PHE A 163 -8.21 13.81 9.69
CA PHE A 163 -7.02 13.07 10.13
C PHE A 163 -6.50 12.13 9.06
N TYR A 164 -7.41 11.48 8.32
CA TYR A 164 -7.02 10.62 7.21
C TYR A 164 -6.36 11.43 6.09
N SER A 165 -6.96 12.55 5.69
CA SER A 165 -6.39 13.45 4.68
C SER A 165 -5.02 13.97 5.10
N ALA A 166 -4.88 14.42 6.35
CA ALA A 166 -3.61 14.90 6.90
C ALA A 166 -2.53 13.82 6.91
N ALA A 167 -2.85 12.60 7.39
CA ALA A 167 -1.93 11.48 7.41
C ALA A 167 -1.48 11.09 5.98
N LYS A 168 -2.42 11.01 5.03
CA LYS A 168 -2.10 10.64 3.65
C LYS A 168 -1.35 11.74 2.89
N ALA A 169 -1.58 13.02 3.19
CA ALA A 169 -0.75 14.13 2.71
C ALA A 169 0.68 14.04 3.27
N ALA A 170 0.82 13.75 4.56
CA ALA A 170 2.12 13.58 5.19
C ALA A 170 2.92 12.38 4.61
N VAL A 171 2.26 11.28 4.22
CA VAL A 171 2.90 10.17 3.50
C VAL A 171 3.53 10.62 2.20
N VAL A 172 2.89 11.53 1.43
CA VAL A 172 3.47 12.10 0.22
C VAL A 172 4.74 12.91 0.54
N GLY A 173 4.71 13.75 1.56
CA GLY A 173 5.88 14.52 2.02
C GLY A 173 7.03 13.61 2.45
N LEU A 174 6.72 12.62 3.28
CA LEU A 174 7.69 11.63 3.78
C LEU A 174 8.32 10.82 2.63
N THR A 175 7.53 10.42 1.63
CA THR A 175 8.00 9.73 0.42
C THR A 175 9.01 10.57 -0.35
N LYS A 176 8.73 11.85 -0.57
CA LYS A 176 9.63 12.77 -1.29
C LYS A 176 10.95 12.97 -0.55
N SER A 177 10.89 13.16 0.77
CA SER A 177 12.11 13.33 1.58
C SER A 177 12.98 12.08 1.53
N ALA A 178 12.40 10.89 1.75
CA ALA A 178 13.15 9.64 1.66
C ALA A 178 13.72 9.39 0.24
N ALA A 179 12.97 9.72 -0.81
CA ALA A 179 13.46 9.62 -2.18
C ALA A 179 14.73 10.46 -2.41
N LEU A 180 14.74 11.71 -1.94
CA LEU A 180 15.90 12.61 -2.07
C LEU A 180 17.11 12.14 -1.24
N GLU A 181 16.87 11.63 -0.04
CA GLU A 181 17.93 11.16 0.86
C GLU A 181 18.65 9.90 0.35
N TYR A 182 17.90 8.99 -0.30
CA TYR A 182 18.41 7.65 -0.61
C TYR A 182 18.56 7.34 -2.10
N ALA A 183 18.25 8.28 -3.01
CA ALA A 183 18.42 8.07 -4.46
C ALA A 183 19.86 7.70 -4.84
N SER A 184 20.88 8.35 -4.23
CA SER A 184 22.29 8.04 -4.47
C SER A 184 22.74 6.66 -3.96
N ARG A 185 21.89 5.99 -3.20
CA ARG A 185 22.08 4.63 -2.68
C ARG A 185 21.31 3.59 -3.49
N ASN A 186 20.86 3.95 -4.69
CA ASN A 186 20.06 3.10 -5.56
C ASN A 186 18.74 2.62 -4.90
N ILE A 187 18.14 3.48 -4.05
CA ILE A 187 16.82 3.22 -3.43
C ILE A 187 15.83 4.23 -4.01
N ARG A 188 14.79 3.71 -4.66
CA ARG A 188 13.68 4.51 -5.18
C ARG A 188 12.51 4.46 -4.22
N VAL A 189 11.94 5.60 -3.89
CA VAL A 189 10.78 5.70 -3.00
C VAL A 189 9.70 6.50 -3.70
N ASN A 190 8.54 5.89 -3.94
CA ASN A 190 7.41 6.52 -4.62
C ASN A 190 6.12 6.33 -3.81
N ALA A 191 5.09 7.10 -4.12
CA ALA A 191 3.77 6.95 -3.54
C ALA A 191 2.76 6.46 -4.59
N LEU A 192 1.97 5.45 -4.25
CA LEU A 192 0.70 5.18 -4.90
C LEU A 192 -0.35 6.10 -4.30
N VAL A 193 -1.14 6.77 -5.13
CA VAL A 193 -2.25 7.64 -4.73
C VAL A 193 -3.55 7.10 -5.33
N PRO A 194 -4.17 6.10 -4.67
CA PRO A 194 -5.37 5.47 -5.18
C PRO A 194 -6.61 6.35 -4.95
N GLY A 195 -7.52 6.29 -5.93
CA GLY A 195 -8.90 6.73 -5.77
C GLY A 195 -9.78 5.66 -5.11
N ALA A 196 -10.96 5.43 -5.66
CA ALA A 196 -11.88 4.40 -5.19
C ALA A 196 -11.59 3.05 -5.86
N PHE A 197 -11.29 2.03 -5.05
CA PHE A 197 -11.09 0.65 -5.48
C PHE A 197 -12.02 -0.29 -4.72
N ALA A 198 -12.51 -1.33 -5.37
CA ALA A 198 -13.40 -2.36 -4.80
C ALA A 198 -12.66 -3.14 -3.69
N THR A 199 -12.79 -2.68 -2.47
CA THR A 199 -12.09 -3.20 -1.29
C THR A 199 -13.01 -3.17 -0.08
N PRO A 200 -12.78 -4.02 0.94
CA PRO A 200 -13.53 -3.96 2.20
C PRO A 200 -13.47 -2.58 2.89
N MET A 201 -12.38 -1.84 2.69
CA MET A 201 -12.28 -0.47 3.19
C MET A 201 -13.30 0.45 2.51
N LEU A 202 -13.45 0.39 1.20
CA LEU A 202 -14.43 1.20 0.46
C LEU A 202 -15.87 0.79 0.78
N GLU A 203 -16.13 -0.50 0.95
CA GLU A 203 -17.44 -1.02 1.40
C GLU A 203 -17.81 -0.42 2.77
N THR A 204 -16.85 -0.35 3.69
CA THR A 204 -17.05 0.32 4.99
C THR A 204 -17.38 1.80 4.81
N VAL A 205 -16.74 2.51 3.86
CA VAL A 205 -17.06 3.90 3.55
C VAL A 205 -18.51 4.04 3.08
N PHE A 206 -18.95 3.21 2.13
CA PHE A 206 -20.33 3.28 1.62
C PHE A 206 -21.37 2.95 2.69
N SER A 207 -21.11 1.92 3.51
CA SER A 207 -21.97 1.57 4.63
C SER A 207 -22.06 2.67 5.70
N ARG A 208 -21.03 3.51 5.85
CA ARG A 208 -21.06 4.65 6.76
C ARG A 208 -21.74 5.87 6.17
N ILE A 209 -21.61 6.10 4.86
CA ILE A 209 -22.27 7.20 4.15
C ILE A 209 -23.79 6.95 4.05
N SER A 210 -24.19 5.73 3.75
CA SER A 210 -25.59 5.33 3.61
C SER A 210 -25.81 3.96 4.25
N PRO A 211 -26.05 3.90 5.58
CA PRO A 211 -26.18 2.62 6.30
C PRO A 211 -27.34 1.76 5.80
N GLU A 212 -28.44 2.39 5.37
CA GLU A 212 -29.67 1.72 4.93
C GLU A 212 -29.56 1.23 3.47
N ASP A 213 -28.77 1.93 2.65
CA ASP A 213 -28.59 1.60 1.22
C ASP A 213 -27.18 1.96 0.73
N PRO A 214 -26.16 1.15 1.05
CA PRO A 214 -24.79 1.38 0.59
C PRO A 214 -24.64 1.43 -0.94
N ALA A 215 -25.53 0.76 -1.70
CA ALA A 215 -25.49 0.76 -3.15
C ALA A 215 -25.78 2.14 -3.75
N THR A 216 -26.67 2.93 -3.14
CA THR A 216 -26.91 4.33 -3.52
C THR A 216 -25.65 5.19 -3.29
N ALA A 217 -24.93 4.99 -2.19
CA ALA A 217 -23.67 5.68 -1.94
C ALA A 217 -22.62 5.31 -2.99
N GLU A 218 -22.47 4.03 -3.32
CA GLU A 218 -21.58 3.54 -4.36
C GLU A 218 -21.91 4.14 -5.73
N ALA A 219 -23.16 4.05 -6.17
CA ALA A 219 -23.61 4.61 -7.45
C ALA A 219 -23.38 6.14 -7.53
N SER A 220 -23.58 6.86 -6.41
CA SER A 220 -23.27 8.29 -6.33
C SER A 220 -21.77 8.56 -6.46
N TYR A 221 -20.93 7.71 -5.89
CA TYR A 221 -19.49 7.84 -5.98
C TYR A 221 -18.98 7.54 -7.39
N GLN A 222 -19.48 6.48 -8.05
CA GLN A 222 -19.15 6.11 -9.42
C GLN A 222 -19.41 7.24 -10.42
N ARG A 223 -20.52 7.97 -10.28
CA ARG A 223 -20.84 9.13 -11.14
C ARG A 223 -19.81 10.27 -11.08
N ARG A 224 -19.02 10.33 -10.01
CA ARG A 224 -17.95 11.34 -9.86
C ARG A 224 -16.63 10.93 -10.53
N ILE A 225 -16.48 9.65 -10.87
CA ILE A 225 -15.29 9.11 -11.50
C ILE A 225 -15.47 9.20 -13.03
N PRO A 226 -14.63 9.92 -13.77
CA PRO A 226 -14.78 10.08 -15.23
C PRO A 226 -14.82 8.75 -16.00
N VAL A 227 -14.08 7.73 -15.57
CA VAL A 227 -14.13 6.38 -16.16
C VAL A 227 -15.46 5.66 -15.90
N GLY A 228 -16.31 6.17 -14.99
CA GLY A 228 -17.67 5.69 -14.74
C GLY A 228 -17.78 4.43 -13.87
N ARG A 229 -16.70 3.99 -13.22
CA ARG A 229 -16.69 2.80 -12.36
C ARG A 229 -15.68 2.92 -11.21
N ILE A 230 -15.88 2.09 -10.21
CA ILE A 230 -14.88 1.81 -9.17
C ILE A 230 -13.74 0.98 -9.79
N GLY A 231 -12.49 1.27 -9.44
CA GLY A 231 -11.32 0.51 -9.88
C GLY A 231 -11.25 -0.87 -9.23
N GLN A 232 -10.61 -1.83 -9.89
CA GLN A 232 -10.32 -3.13 -9.29
C GLN A 232 -8.95 -3.09 -8.59
N PRO A 233 -8.76 -3.76 -7.44
CA PRO A 233 -7.49 -3.77 -6.73
C PRO A 233 -6.29 -4.16 -7.58
N GLU A 234 -6.49 -5.00 -8.59
CA GLU A 234 -5.48 -5.44 -9.54
C GLU A 234 -4.93 -4.27 -10.38
N GLU A 235 -5.77 -3.28 -10.74
CA GLU A 235 -5.33 -2.11 -11.48
C GLU A 235 -4.38 -1.22 -10.65
N ALA A 236 -4.58 -1.16 -9.33
CA ALA A 236 -3.64 -0.51 -8.43
C ALA A 236 -2.35 -1.33 -8.25
N ALA A 237 -2.47 -2.66 -8.19
CA ALA A 237 -1.34 -3.57 -8.09
C ALA A 237 -0.41 -3.45 -9.32
N ASP A 238 -0.96 -3.36 -10.53
CA ASP A 238 -0.18 -3.18 -11.75
C ASP A 238 0.65 -1.89 -11.73
N ALA A 239 0.07 -0.79 -11.23
CA ALA A 239 0.79 0.47 -11.03
C ALA A 239 1.92 0.34 -10.00
N VAL A 240 1.70 -0.39 -8.91
CA VAL A 240 2.74 -0.67 -7.90
C VAL A 240 3.87 -1.50 -8.50
N LEU A 241 3.54 -2.56 -9.23
CA LEU A 241 4.56 -3.39 -9.88
C LEU A 241 5.40 -2.59 -10.86
N TRP A 242 4.78 -1.71 -11.66
CA TRP A 242 5.52 -0.83 -12.56
C TRP A 242 6.48 0.09 -11.80
N LEU A 243 6.02 0.76 -10.73
CA LEU A 243 6.87 1.62 -9.89
C LEU A 243 8.06 0.85 -9.26
N CYS A 244 7.89 -0.44 -8.96
CA CYS A 244 8.93 -1.28 -8.38
C CYS A 244 9.88 -1.89 -9.42
N SER A 245 9.50 -1.92 -10.70
CA SER A 245 10.24 -2.60 -11.76
C SER A 245 11.42 -1.79 -12.32
N ASP A 246 12.26 -2.45 -13.11
CA ASP A 246 13.35 -1.83 -13.87
C ASP A 246 12.86 -0.88 -14.97
N GLN A 247 11.56 -0.89 -15.29
CA GLN A 247 10.96 0.07 -16.22
C GLN A 247 10.77 1.46 -15.62
N ALA A 248 10.91 1.60 -14.28
CA ALA A 248 10.74 2.85 -13.55
C ALA A 248 12.05 3.33 -12.87
N THR A 249 13.21 2.98 -13.40
CA THR A 249 14.54 3.28 -12.78
C THR A 249 14.81 4.78 -12.61
N TYR A 250 14.19 5.64 -13.42
CA TYR A 250 14.33 7.11 -13.32
C TYR A 250 13.15 7.78 -12.60
N VAL A 251 12.31 6.97 -11.91
CA VAL A 251 11.14 7.45 -11.16
C VAL A 251 11.37 7.28 -9.67
N THR A 252 11.60 8.39 -8.96
CA THR A 252 11.70 8.44 -7.50
C THR A 252 11.11 9.75 -6.98
N GLY A 253 10.50 9.76 -5.80
CA GLY A 253 9.79 10.90 -5.22
C GLY A 253 8.44 11.21 -5.89
N HIS A 254 7.99 10.36 -6.80
CA HIS A 254 6.74 10.56 -7.54
C HIS A 254 5.53 10.11 -6.74
N SER A 255 4.40 10.78 -6.99
CA SER A 255 3.07 10.39 -6.48
C SER A 255 2.20 9.98 -7.67
N LEU A 256 2.12 8.67 -7.92
CA LEU A 256 1.36 8.12 -9.03
C LEU A 256 -0.12 8.03 -8.66
N ILE A 257 -0.92 8.86 -9.30
CA ILE A 257 -2.38 8.89 -9.11
C ILE A 257 -3.02 7.81 -9.98
N VAL A 258 -3.83 6.96 -9.36
CA VAL A 258 -4.61 5.90 -10.02
C VAL A 258 -6.04 6.01 -9.50
N ASP A 259 -6.89 6.77 -10.20
CA ASP A 259 -8.19 7.19 -9.67
C ASP A 259 -9.32 7.29 -10.72
N GLY A 260 -9.10 6.80 -11.92
CA GLY A 260 -10.07 6.88 -13.02
C GLY A 260 -10.40 8.31 -13.46
N GLY A 261 -9.49 9.26 -13.20
CA GLY A 261 -9.64 10.68 -13.53
C GLY A 261 -10.38 11.51 -12.48
N LEU A 262 -10.67 10.92 -11.29
CA LEU A 262 -11.43 11.59 -10.22
C LEU A 262 -10.83 12.95 -9.82
N THR A 263 -9.51 13.07 -9.76
CA THR A 263 -8.82 14.31 -9.36
C THR A 263 -8.37 15.19 -10.54
N ALA A 264 -8.46 14.70 -11.77
CA ALA A 264 -8.05 15.45 -12.96
C ALA A 264 -9.10 16.48 -13.43
N ALA A 265 -10.35 16.37 -12.98
CA ALA A 265 -11.41 17.29 -13.35
C ALA A 265 -11.18 18.68 -12.75
N PHE A 266 -11.24 19.72 -13.59
CA PHE A 266 -11.40 21.10 -13.11
C PHE A 266 -12.76 21.21 -12.40
N ARG A 267 -12.76 21.62 -11.13
CA ARG A 267 -13.97 21.93 -10.36
C ARG A 267 -14.05 23.41 -10.08
#